data_3a3e3804ecbae932a07a8b8754212424
#
_entry.id   3a3e3804ecbae932a07a8b8754212424
#
_cell.length_a   1.000
_cell.length_b   1.000
_cell.length_c   1.000
_cell.angle_alpha   90.00
_cell.angle_beta   90.00
_cell.angle_gamma   90.00
#
_symmetry.space_group_name_H-M   'P 1'
#
loop_
_entity.id
_entity.type
_entity.pdbx_description
1 polymer ?
#
loop_
_entity_poly.entity_id
_entity_poly.type
_entity_poly.pdbx_seq_one_letter_code
_entity_poly.pdbx_strand_id
1 'polypeptide(L)'
;MCNDYRSRVELGTIGQDFSDLRIPLVFPEGLPNMEPRDDIRITDRAPILRWRAAGEGGGEGAAELVQRRWSWPGQGGRPVYNFRSDGREFGSGRCLIVTDGFYEFTTPAEPRKDKRKDKWLFTVPGESWFCIAGLWRNTPDAGEAFTMLTTEPGPDVAPYHNRQVAVLPRAHWRAWLDGSKPATALIGPCPAGMLSVEKAARGR
;
A
#
# COMPACT_ATOMS: atom_id res chain seq x y z
N MET A 1 12.14 2.86 -6.40
CA MET A 1 10.95 2.11 -5.92
C MET A 1 10.71 2.45 -4.47
N CYS A 2 9.48 2.71 -4.14
CA CYS A 2 9.04 3.05 -2.80
C CYS A 2 9.60 2.03 -1.77
N ASN A 3 10.31 2.51 -0.79
CA ASN A 3 10.88 1.72 0.32
C ASN A 3 10.58 2.37 1.68
N ASP A 4 9.70 3.37 1.67
CA ASP A 4 9.27 4.14 2.81
C ASP A 4 7.91 4.77 2.49
N TYR A 5 6.96 4.68 3.43
CA TYR A 5 5.65 5.30 3.28
C TYR A 5 5.12 5.78 4.63
N ARG A 6 4.08 6.59 4.60
CA ARG A 6 3.46 7.20 5.77
C ARG A 6 2.08 6.60 6.01
N SER A 7 1.69 6.44 7.27
CA SER A 7 0.33 6.14 7.64
C SER A 7 -0.03 6.86 8.94
N ARG A 8 -0.85 7.89 8.81
CA ARG A 8 -1.44 8.68 9.91
C ARG A 8 -2.96 8.51 9.97
N VAL A 9 -3.43 7.38 9.45
CA VAL A 9 -4.85 7.10 9.25
C VAL A 9 -5.46 6.60 10.54
N GLU A 10 -6.52 7.26 10.98
CA GLU A 10 -7.25 6.87 12.17
C GLU A 10 -8.22 5.73 11.90
N LEU A 11 -8.38 4.81 12.86
CA LEU A 11 -9.25 3.65 12.75
C LEU A 11 -10.72 4.04 12.49
N GLY A 12 -11.19 5.11 13.12
CA GLY A 12 -12.56 5.61 12.93
C GLY A 12 -12.81 6.05 11.49
N THR A 13 -11.82 6.68 10.84
CA THR A 13 -11.91 7.09 9.43
C THR A 13 -12.02 5.87 8.51
N ILE A 14 -11.20 4.84 8.74
CA ILE A 14 -11.29 3.58 7.97
C ILE A 14 -12.67 2.95 8.15
N GLY A 15 -13.17 2.88 9.40
CA GLY A 15 -14.48 2.30 9.70
C GLY A 15 -15.62 3.03 8.98
N GLN A 16 -15.60 4.37 8.98
CA GLN A 16 -16.61 5.17 8.29
C GLN A 16 -16.57 4.94 6.78
N ASP A 17 -15.38 5.01 6.15
CA ASP A 17 -15.24 4.82 4.71
C ASP A 17 -15.67 3.42 4.25
N PHE A 18 -15.36 2.38 5.01
CA PHE A 18 -15.78 1.01 4.71
C PHE A 18 -17.29 0.84 4.88
N SER A 19 -17.89 1.50 5.87
CA SER A 19 -19.34 1.56 6.04
C SER A 19 -20.02 2.23 4.86
N ASP A 20 -19.53 3.38 4.40
CA ASP A 20 -20.06 4.13 3.26
C ASP A 20 -19.97 3.32 1.96
N LEU A 21 -18.91 2.55 1.80
CA LEU A 21 -18.71 1.63 0.68
C LEU A 21 -19.49 0.32 0.82
N ARG A 22 -20.19 0.10 1.93
CA ARG A 22 -20.91 -1.13 2.27
C ARG A 22 -20.01 -2.37 2.22
N ILE A 23 -18.80 -2.23 2.69
CA ILE A 23 -17.84 -3.30 2.84
C ILE A 23 -17.77 -3.65 4.33
N PRO A 24 -18.23 -4.83 4.78
CA PRO A 24 -18.10 -5.22 6.17
C PRO A 24 -16.63 -5.21 6.60
N LEU A 25 -16.33 -4.57 7.73
CA LEU A 25 -14.98 -4.48 8.31
C LEU A 25 -14.93 -5.20 9.63
N VAL A 26 -13.96 -6.08 9.80
CA VAL A 26 -13.77 -6.88 11.02
C VAL A 26 -12.33 -6.83 11.51
N PHE A 27 -12.14 -7.11 12.78
CA PHE A 27 -10.86 -7.06 13.50
C PHE A 27 -10.58 -8.42 14.14
N PRO A 28 -10.10 -9.42 13.37
CA PRO A 28 -9.96 -10.80 13.86
C PRO A 28 -8.92 -10.96 14.97
N GLU A 29 -8.00 -10.00 15.10
CA GLU A 29 -6.93 -9.99 16.12
C GLU A 29 -7.17 -8.90 17.19
N GLY A 30 -8.40 -8.38 17.29
CA GLY A 30 -8.72 -7.20 18.11
C GLY A 30 -8.42 -5.89 17.38
N LEU A 31 -8.71 -4.76 18.03
CA LEU A 31 -8.47 -3.44 17.44
C LEU A 31 -6.96 -3.23 17.25
N PRO A 32 -6.50 -2.95 16.02
CA PRO A 32 -5.08 -2.73 15.76
C PRO A 32 -4.61 -1.40 16.36
N ASN A 33 -3.34 -1.35 16.76
CA ASN A 33 -2.69 -0.09 17.06
C ASN A 33 -2.47 0.70 15.75
N MET A 34 -3.12 1.86 15.64
CA MET A 34 -3.08 2.77 14.49
C MET A 34 -2.33 4.06 14.82
N GLU A 35 -1.29 4.00 15.64
CA GLU A 35 -0.46 5.18 15.92
C GLU A 35 0.07 5.79 14.61
N PRO A 36 -0.02 7.13 14.48
CA PRO A 36 0.51 7.84 13.32
C PRO A 36 2.01 7.59 13.13
N ARG A 37 2.40 7.19 11.92
CA ARG A 37 3.80 6.90 11.57
C ARG A 37 4.19 7.63 10.30
N ASP A 38 5.25 8.45 10.39
CA ASP A 38 5.79 9.19 9.25
C ASP A 38 6.66 8.34 8.34
N ASP A 39 7.31 7.33 8.91
CA ASP A 39 8.19 6.42 8.20
C ASP A 39 7.80 4.97 8.57
N ILE A 40 7.25 4.27 7.60
CA ILE A 40 7.07 2.81 7.64
C ILE A 40 8.06 2.24 6.65
N ARG A 41 9.03 1.47 7.15
CA ARG A 41 10.15 0.94 6.39
C ARG A 41 10.03 -0.55 6.14
N ILE A 42 10.79 -1.03 5.19
CA ILE A 42 10.94 -2.47 4.91
C ILE A 42 11.21 -3.21 6.22
N THR A 43 10.43 -4.29 6.45
CA THR A 43 10.38 -5.13 7.64
C THR A 43 9.53 -4.63 8.81
N ASP A 44 9.05 -3.40 8.79
CA ASP A 44 8.10 -2.93 9.79
C ASP A 44 6.75 -3.65 9.66
N ARG A 45 6.03 -3.73 10.77
CA ARG A 45 4.62 -4.13 10.75
C ARG A 45 3.75 -2.91 10.50
N ALA A 46 2.71 -3.10 9.66
CA ALA A 46 1.81 -2.03 9.28
C ALA A 46 0.40 -2.58 8.95
N PRO A 47 -0.64 -1.73 9.01
CA PRO A 47 -2.00 -2.16 8.75
C PRO A 47 -2.22 -2.48 7.27
N ILE A 48 -2.82 -3.62 7.03
CA ILE A 48 -3.37 -4.02 5.74
C ILE A 48 -4.81 -4.50 5.89
N LEU A 49 -5.57 -4.39 4.82
CA LEU A 49 -6.91 -4.96 4.70
C LEU A 49 -6.83 -6.15 3.74
N ARG A 50 -7.34 -7.30 4.16
CA ARG A 50 -7.43 -8.50 3.35
C ARG A 50 -8.85 -9.02 3.32
N TRP A 51 -9.19 -9.88 2.38
CA TRP A 51 -10.54 -10.42 2.26
C TRP A 51 -10.67 -11.76 2.98
N ARG A 52 -11.71 -11.87 3.79
CA ARG A 52 -12.23 -13.12 4.31
C ARG A 52 -13.46 -13.49 3.47
N ALA A 53 -13.46 -14.66 2.86
CA ALA A 53 -14.57 -15.13 2.04
C ALA A 53 -15.82 -15.40 2.88
N ALA A 54 -17.00 -15.34 2.26
CA ALA A 54 -18.23 -15.75 2.88
C ALA A 54 -18.17 -17.23 3.28
N GLY A 55 -18.72 -17.57 4.45
CA GLY A 55 -18.68 -18.93 5.01
C GLY A 55 -17.44 -19.24 5.86
N GLU A 56 -16.34 -18.55 5.68
CA GLU A 56 -15.20 -18.62 6.60
C GLU A 56 -15.55 -17.91 7.90
N GLY A 57 -15.64 -18.66 9.01
CA GLY A 57 -16.09 -18.14 10.30
C GLY A 57 -17.60 -17.87 10.40
N GLY A 58 -18.44 -18.40 9.48
CA GLY A 58 -19.90 -18.42 9.58
C GLY A 58 -20.63 -17.11 9.22
N GLY A 59 -20.00 -16.19 8.47
CA GLY A 59 -20.58 -14.89 8.12
C GLY A 59 -20.48 -14.54 6.65
N GLU A 60 -20.94 -13.33 6.29
CA GLU A 60 -20.72 -12.72 4.99
C GLU A 60 -19.23 -12.42 4.77
N GLY A 61 -18.83 -12.26 3.49
CA GLY A 61 -17.49 -11.82 3.15
C GLY A 61 -17.17 -10.44 3.75
N ALA A 62 -15.98 -10.28 4.31
CA ALA A 62 -15.59 -9.09 5.03
C ALA A 62 -14.12 -8.71 4.78
N ALA A 63 -13.82 -7.43 4.86
CA ALA A 63 -12.45 -6.95 4.94
C ALA A 63 -11.94 -7.15 6.39
N GLU A 64 -10.80 -7.76 6.54
CA GLU A 64 -10.09 -7.91 7.82
C GLU A 64 -8.97 -6.89 7.90
N LEU A 65 -9.00 -6.01 8.90
CA LEU A 65 -7.88 -5.12 9.20
C LEU A 65 -6.93 -5.81 10.16
N VAL A 66 -5.71 -6.04 9.70
CA VAL A 66 -4.67 -6.77 10.44
C VAL A 66 -3.31 -6.08 10.31
N GLN A 67 -2.41 -6.33 11.28
CA GLN A 67 -1.04 -5.81 11.26
C GLN A 67 -0.09 -6.87 10.69
N ARG A 68 0.58 -6.59 9.57
CA ARG A 68 1.51 -7.55 8.92
C ARG A 68 2.86 -6.92 8.64
N ARG A 69 3.88 -7.76 8.57
CA ARG A 69 5.23 -7.35 8.20
C ARG A 69 5.28 -6.93 6.73
N TRP A 70 5.86 -5.77 6.45
CA TRP A 70 6.17 -5.38 5.08
C TRP A 70 7.43 -6.08 4.60
N SER A 71 7.34 -6.80 3.54
CA SER A 71 8.33 -7.67 2.90
C SER A 71 8.42 -9.09 3.48
N TRP A 72 8.72 -10.00 2.59
CA TRP A 72 9.12 -11.37 2.94
C TRP A 72 10.49 -11.67 2.33
N PRO A 73 11.23 -12.67 2.85
CA PRO A 73 12.47 -13.14 2.24
C PRO A 73 12.21 -13.71 0.84
N GLY A 74 12.92 -13.19 -0.14
CA GLY A 74 12.96 -13.73 -1.50
C GLY A 74 14.15 -14.65 -1.70
N GLN A 75 14.40 -15.02 -2.95
CA GLN A 75 15.55 -15.82 -3.33
C GLN A 75 16.85 -15.15 -2.89
N GLY A 76 17.73 -15.90 -2.21
CA GLY A 76 18.98 -15.38 -1.66
C GLY A 76 18.82 -14.41 -0.49
N GLY A 77 17.68 -14.45 0.24
CA GLY A 77 17.43 -13.64 1.43
C GLY A 77 17.11 -12.17 1.17
N ARG A 78 17.07 -11.74 -0.09
CA ARG A 78 16.72 -10.35 -0.43
C ARG A 78 15.26 -10.08 -0.12
N PRO A 79 14.90 -8.94 0.54
CA PRO A 79 13.51 -8.64 0.85
C PRO A 79 12.69 -8.36 -0.41
N VAL A 80 11.54 -9.01 -0.54
CA VAL A 80 10.52 -8.72 -1.55
C VAL A 80 9.52 -7.75 -0.92
N TYR A 81 9.73 -6.47 -1.13
CA TYR A 81 8.88 -5.38 -0.61
C TYR A 81 8.07 -4.68 -1.70
N ASN A 82 8.45 -4.87 -2.96
CA ASN A 82 7.73 -4.43 -4.14
C ASN A 82 7.64 -5.58 -5.15
N PHE A 83 6.48 -5.70 -5.81
CA PHE A 83 6.24 -6.72 -6.81
C PHE A 83 5.62 -6.08 -8.06
N ARG A 84 6.13 -6.41 -9.26
CA ARG A 84 5.61 -5.86 -10.51
C ARG A 84 4.27 -6.50 -10.86
N SER A 85 3.27 -5.67 -11.14
CA SER A 85 1.94 -6.12 -11.53
C SER A 85 1.71 -6.21 -13.02
N ASP A 86 2.61 -5.63 -13.83
CA ASP A 86 2.42 -5.47 -15.28
C ASP A 86 2.08 -6.81 -15.97
N GLY A 87 0.90 -6.89 -16.58
CA GLY A 87 0.41 -8.06 -17.29
C GLY A 87 0.14 -9.29 -16.42
N ARG A 88 0.04 -9.14 -15.10
CA ARG A 88 -0.14 -10.25 -14.17
C ARG A 88 -1.52 -10.25 -13.54
N GLU A 89 -2.03 -11.46 -13.33
CA GLU A 89 -3.22 -11.71 -12.53
C GLU A 89 -2.84 -12.35 -11.18
N PHE A 90 -3.64 -12.06 -10.16
CA PHE A 90 -3.43 -12.55 -8.80
C PHE A 90 -4.71 -13.21 -8.31
N GLY A 91 -4.74 -14.54 -8.30
CA GLY A 91 -5.91 -15.33 -7.91
C GLY A 91 -6.17 -15.35 -6.40
N SER A 92 -5.18 -15.01 -5.58
CA SER A 92 -5.29 -15.00 -4.12
C SER A 92 -4.29 -14.03 -3.48
N GLY A 93 -4.46 -13.78 -2.19
CA GLY A 93 -3.53 -12.98 -1.40
C GLY A 93 -3.57 -11.49 -1.70
N ARG A 94 -4.61 -10.97 -2.35
CA ARG A 94 -4.78 -9.54 -2.55
C ARG A 94 -5.02 -8.84 -1.23
N CYS A 95 -4.41 -7.68 -1.04
CA CYS A 95 -4.63 -6.82 0.12
C CYS A 95 -4.59 -5.34 -0.27
N LEU A 96 -5.12 -4.51 0.59
CA LEU A 96 -5.00 -3.05 0.52
C LEU A 96 -4.07 -2.59 1.64
N ILE A 97 -3.08 -1.78 1.30
CA ILE A 97 -2.13 -1.20 2.25
C ILE A 97 -2.63 0.19 2.60
N VAL A 98 -2.87 0.43 3.89
CA VAL A 98 -3.43 1.68 4.41
C VAL A 98 -2.34 2.74 4.48
N THR A 99 -2.54 3.88 3.82
CA THR A 99 -1.56 4.96 3.75
C THR A 99 -2.22 6.33 3.56
N ASP A 100 -1.56 7.39 3.95
CA ASP A 100 -1.87 8.77 3.58
C ASP A 100 -0.76 9.42 2.75
N GLY A 101 0.31 8.66 2.42
CA GLY A 101 1.38 9.12 1.54
C GLY A 101 2.52 8.11 1.39
N PHE A 102 3.18 8.15 0.26
CA PHE A 102 4.38 7.33 0.00
C PHE A 102 5.54 8.19 -0.46
N TYR A 103 6.75 7.66 -0.34
CA TYR A 103 7.96 8.41 -0.65
C TYR A 103 8.72 7.83 -1.84
N GLU A 104 9.27 8.74 -2.64
CA GLU A 104 10.31 8.43 -3.63
C GLU A 104 11.54 9.29 -3.40
N PHE A 105 12.68 8.84 -3.92
CA PHE A 105 13.97 9.43 -3.62
C PHE A 105 14.75 9.71 -4.90
N THR A 106 15.16 10.97 -5.08
CA THR A 106 15.98 11.38 -6.22
C THR A 106 17.38 11.80 -5.80
N THR A 107 18.33 11.68 -6.70
CA THR A 107 19.65 12.29 -6.53
C THR A 107 19.48 13.81 -6.59
N PRO A 108 20.02 14.57 -5.64
CA PRO A 108 20.00 16.02 -5.69
C PRO A 108 20.67 16.57 -6.97
N ALA A 109 20.11 17.65 -7.52
CA ALA A 109 20.73 18.33 -8.68
C ALA A 109 22.14 18.82 -8.39
N GLU A 110 22.37 19.31 -7.16
CA GLU A 110 23.70 19.72 -6.70
C GLU A 110 24.27 18.66 -5.75
N PRO A 111 25.56 18.27 -5.94
CA PRO A 111 26.22 17.33 -5.06
C PRO A 111 26.25 17.85 -3.61
N ARG A 112 25.85 16.99 -2.66
CA ARG A 112 25.88 17.31 -1.23
C ARG A 112 26.96 16.53 -0.51
N LYS A 113 27.55 17.13 0.52
CA LYS A 113 28.56 16.50 1.37
C LYS A 113 28.02 15.26 2.09
N ASP A 114 26.72 15.28 2.46
CA ASP A 114 26.04 14.20 3.19
C ASP A 114 25.58 13.03 2.28
N LYS A 115 25.75 13.15 0.96
CA LYS A 115 25.34 12.15 -0.06
C LYS A 115 23.87 11.70 0.04
N ARG A 116 23.03 12.41 0.81
CA ARG A 116 21.63 12.06 1.01
C ARG A 116 20.79 12.42 -0.21
N LYS A 117 19.86 11.54 -0.56
CA LYS A 117 18.87 11.78 -1.59
C LYS A 117 17.83 12.81 -1.15
N ASP A 118 17.21 13.49 -2.12
CA ASP A 118 15.99 14.24 -1.89
C ASP A 118 14.84 13.26 -1.64
N LYS A 119 14.01 13.54 -0.64
CA LYS A 119 12.82 12.74 -0.28
C LYS A 119 11.58 13.51 -0.75
N TRP A 120 10.72 12.84 -1.50
CA TRP A 120 9.51 13.40 -2.09
C TRP A 120 8.30 12.65 -1.55
N LEU A 121 7.34 13.37 -1.00
CA LEU A 121 6.08 12.83 -0.51
C LEU A 121 5.03 12.94 -1.60
N PHE A 122 4.39 11.83 -1.89
CA PHE A 122 3.25 11.74 -2.81
C PHE A 122 1.98 11.49 -2.00
N THR A 123 0.93 12.27 -2.29
CA THR A 123 -0.40 12.18 -1.68
C THR A 123 -1.48 12.23 -2.75
N VAL A 124 -2.71 11.84 -2.41
CA VAL A 124 -3.87 11.98 -3.30
C VAL A 124 -4.64 13.24 -2.92
N PRO A 125 -4.73 14.26 -3.80
CA PRO A 125 -5.44 15.50 -3.49
C PRO A 125 -6.90 15.27 -3.10
N GLY A 126 -7.34 15.92 -2.02
CA GLY A 126 -8.71 15.79 -1.53
C GLY A 126 -9.01 14.53 -0.72
N GLU A 127 -8.09 13.57 -0.66
CA GLU A 127 -8.23 12.37 0.14
C GLU A 127 -7.35 12.47 1.41
N SER A 128 -7.95 12.25 2.58
CA SER A 128 -7.20 12.18 3.84
C SER A 128 -6.31 10.94 3.93
N TRP A 129 -6.66 9.90 3.18
CA TRP A 129 -5.94 8.65 3.05
C TRP A 129 -6.39 7.87 1.81
N PHE A 130 -5.60 6.89 1.43
CA PHE A 130 -5.87 6.03 0.28
C PHE A 130 -5.27 4.63 0.48
N CYS A 131 -5.47 3.75 -0.48
CA CYS A 131 -4.88 2.42 -0.44
C CYS A 131 -3.90 2.19 -1.60
N ILE A 132 -2.83 1.49 -1.30
CA ILE A 132 -1.95 0.89 -2.30
C ILE A 132 -2.35 -0.59 -2.43
N ALA A 133 -2.49 -1.07 -3.67
CA ALA A 133 -2.70 -2.49 -3.92
C ALA A 133 -1.46 -3.30 -3.51
N GLY A 134 -1.67 -4.39 -2.81
CA GLY A 134 -0.61 -5.28 -2.36
C GLY A 134 -0.98 -6.74 -2.45
N LEU A 135 -0.01 -7.57 -2.15
CA LEU A 135 -0.19 -9.01 -1.95
C LEU A 135 0.27 -9.40 -0.56
N TRP A 136 -0.42 -10.32 0.06
CA TRP A 136 0.02 -10.94 1.31
C TRP A 136 0.12 -12.46 1.15
N ARG A 137 0.96 -13.06 1.94
CA ARG A 137 1.07 -14.52 2.03
C ARG A 137 1.69 -14.95 3.34
N ASN A 138 1.47 -16.18 3.72
CA ASN A 138 2.21 -16.82 4.79
C ASN A 138 3.53 -17.38 4.24
N THR A 139 4.63 -17.13 4.93
CA THR A 139 5.98 -17.60 4.58
C THR A 139 6.62 -18.29 5.77
N PRO A 140 7.44 -19.35 5.55
CA PRO A 140 8.10 -20.05 6.64
C PRO A 140 8.95 -19.16 7.55
N ASP A 141 9.65 -18.19 6.93
CA ASP A 141 10.66 -17.38 7.64
C ASP A 141 10.12 -16.10 8.28
N ALA A 142 9.03 -15.52 7.71
CA ALA A 142 8.49 -14.23 8.15
C ALA A 142 7.04 -14.30 8.65
N GLY A 143 6.42 -15.49 8.61
CA GLY A 143 4.99 -15.64 8.85
C GLY A 143 4.16 -14.92 7.79
N GLU A 144 3.01 -14.38 8.17
CA GLU A 144 2.19 -13.57 7.29
C GLU A 144 2.84 -12.21 7.03
N ALA A 145 3.14 -11.94 5.77
CA ALA A 145 3.81 -10.72 5.33
C ALA A 145 3.17 -10.21 4.03
N PHE A 146 3.36 -8.91 3.74
CA PHE A 146 2.84 -8.28 2.53
C PHE A 146 3.92 -7.61 1.70
N THR A 147 3.61 -7.34 0.45
CA THR A 147 4.41 -6.54 -0.49
C THR A 147 3.52 -5.57 -1.24
N MET A 148 4.07 -4.42 -1.63
CA MET A 148 3.37 -3.47 -2.50
C MET A 148 3.41 -3.94 -3.96
N LEU A 149 2.33 -3.72 -4.69
CA LEU A 149 2.35 -3.83 -6.15
C LEU A 149 2.84 -2.53 -6.78
N THR A 150 3.54 -2.67 -7.90
CA THR A 150 4.04 -1.54 -8.68
C THR A 150 3.66 -1.66 -10.14
N THR A 151 3.42 -0.50 -10.77
CA THR A 151 3.13 -0.34 -12.19
C THR A 151 4.22 0.46 -12.88
N GLU A 152 4.09 0.68 -14.18
CA GLU A 152 4.77 1.79 -14.86
C GLU A 152 4.36 3.11 -14.22
N PRO A 153 5.22 4.13 -14.23
CA PRO A 153 4.91 5.40 -13.60
C PRO A 153 3.91 6.19 -14.44
N GLY A 154 2.91 6.77 -13.78
CA GLY A 154 2.11 7.83 -14.37
C GLY A 154 2.88 9.16 -14.48
N PRO A 155 2.31 10.18 -15.13
CA PRO A 155 2.98 11.45 -15.38
C PRO A 155 3.49 12.15 -14.11
N ASP A 156 2.78 12.03 -12.99
CA ASP A 156 3.14 12.69 -11.74
C ASP A 156 4.38 12.07 -11.08
N VAL A 157 4.62 10.76 -11.28
CA VAL A 157 5.74 10.02 -10.68
C VAL A 157 6.94 9.89 -11.62
N ALA A 158 6.71 9.86 -12.93
CA ALA A 158 7.75 9.66 -13.94
C ALA A 158 9.00 10.57 -13.78
N PRO A 159 8.88 11.85 -13.37
CA PRO A 159 10.05 12.72 -13.13
C PRO A 159 10.93 12.27 -11.96
N TYR A 160 10.39 11.44 -11.03
CA TYR A 160 11.05 11.05 -9.79
C TYR A 160 11.51 9.61 -9.78
N HIS A 161 10.74 8.72 -10.42
CA HIS A 161 11.08 7.30 -10.48
C HIS A 161 10.45 6.60 -11.69
N ASN A 162 11.13 5.56 -12.19
CA ASN A 162 10.68 4.76 -13.35
C ASN A 162 9.65 3.66 -13.00
N ARG A 163 9.20 3.61 -11.77
CA ARG A 163 8.12 2.73 -11.26
C ARG A 163 7.28 3.50 -10.27
N GLN A 164 6.02 3.12 -10.14
CA GLN A 164 5.06 3.70 -9.23
C GLN A 164 4.38 2.61 -8.41
N VAL A 165 4.06 2.87 -7.15
CA VAL A 165 3.16 2.00 -6.36
C VAL A 165 1.76 2.04 -6.96
N ALA A 166 1.06 0.90 -6.93
CA ALA A 166 -0.27 0.77 -7.50
C ALA A 166 -1.33 1.40 -6.57
N VAL A 167 -1.51 2.72 -6.66
CA VAL A 167 -2.56 3.44 -5.93
C VAL A 167 -3.92 2.99 -6.46
N LEU A 168 -4.80 2.58 -5.56
CA LEU A 168 -6.09 2.02 -5.93
C LEU A 168 -7.25 2.96 -5.55
N PRO A 169 -8.04 3.46 -6.52
CA PRO A 169 -9.21 4.27 -6.25
C PRO A 169 -10.22 3.55 -5.34
N ARG A 170 -10.92 4.28 -4.45
CA ARG A 170 -11.91 3.73 -3.50
C ARG A 170 -12.96 2.84 -4.16
N ALA A 171 -13.44 3.21 -5.35
CA ALA A 171 -14.41 2.43 -6.13
C ALA A 171 -13.92 1.02 -6.51
N HIS A 172 -12.61 0.77 -6.44
CA HIS A 172 -12.00 -0.51 -6.78
C HIS A 172 -11.67 -1.39 -5.56
N TRP A 173 -11.75 -0.87 -4.33
CA TRP A 173 -11.31 -1.59 -3.13
C TRP A 173 -12.03 -2.92 -2.93
N ARG A 174 -13.36 -2.92 -3.05
CA ARG A 174 -14.15 -4.15 -2.93
C ARG A 174 -13.73 -5.18 -3.95
N ALA A 175 -13.72 -4.80 -5.23
CA ALA A 175 -13.42 -5.71 -6.32
C ALA A 175 -11.96 -6.22 -6.30
N TRP A 176 -11.03 -5.41 -5.76
CA TRP A 176 -9.67 -5.83 -5.51
C TRP A 176 -9.60 -6.87 -4.39
N LEU A 177 -10.23 -6.61 -3.26
CA LEU A 177 -10.20 -7.50 -2.10
C LEU A 177 -10.86 -8.85 -2.36
N ASP A 178 -12.09 -8.85 -2.90
CA ASP A 178 -12.87 -10.08 -3.10
C ASP A 178 -12.51 -10.84 -4.41
N GLY A 179 -11.63 -10.27 -5.22
CA GLY A 179 -11.19 -10.89 -6.46
C GLY A 179 -12.24 -10.93 -7.58
N SER A 180 -13.34 -10.19 -7.44
CA SER A 180 -14.46 -10.19 -8.40
C SER A 180 -14.11 -9.56 -9.75
N LYS A 181 -12.98 -8.86 -9.85
CA LYS A 181 -12.46 -8.33 -11.12
C LYS A 181 -10.99 -8.72 -11.32
N PRO A 182 -10.54 -8.87 -12.59
CA PRO A 182 -9.13 -9.09 -12.91
C PRO A 182 -8.25 -7.95 -12.39
N ALA A 183 -7.03 -8.27 -11.97
CA ALA A 183 -6.07 -7.27 -11.50
C ALA A 183 -5.74 -6.25 -12.59
N THR A 184 -5.58 -6.69 -13.83
CA THR A 184 -5.32 -5.85 -15.00
C THR A 184 -6.41 -4.82 -15.30
N ALA A 185 -7.64 -5.06 -14.84
CA ALA A 185 -8.74 -4.09 -14.97
C ALA A 185 -8.78 -3.05 -13.83
N LEU A 186 -8.03 -3.28 -12.75
CA LEU A 186 -8.09 -2.45 -11.54
C LEU A 186 -6.80 -1.65 -11.29
N ILE A 187 -5.66 -2.18 -11.75
CA ILE A 187 -4.32 -1.62 -11.48
C ILE A 187 -3.74 -1.10 -12.78
N GLY A 188 -3.21 0.14 -12.73
CA GLY A 188 -2.49 0.78 -13.81
C GLY A 188 -1.73 2.00 -13.33
N PRO A 189 -0.99 2.68 -14.23
CA PRO A 189 -0.40 3.97 -13.94
C PRO A 189 -1.46 4.99 -13.53
N CYS A 190 -1.16 5.82 -12.53
CA CYS A 190 -2.06 6.92 -12.17
C CYS A 190 -2.14 7.95 -13.30
N PRO A 191 -3.34 8.45 -13.63
CA PRO A 191 -3.47 9.54 -14.58
C PRO A 191 -2.83 10.82 -14.03
N ALA A 192 -2.52 11.76 -14.93
CA ALA A 192 -1.97 13.05 -14.56
C ALA A 192 -2.89 13.81 -13.58
N GLY A 193 -2.29 14.39 -12.55
CA GLY A 193 -2.99 15.14 -11.51
C GLY A 193 -3.66 14.27 -10.44
N MET A 194 -3.55 12.96 -10.53
CA MET A 194 -4.04 12.06 -9.47
C MET A 194 -3.19 12.13 -8.20
N LEU A 195 -1.91 12.46 -8.35
CA LEU A 195 -0.97 12.57 -7.24
C LEU A 195 -0.41 13.98 -7.14
N SER A 196 -0.40 14.52 -5.93
CA SER A 196 0.39 15.70 -5.58
C SER A 196 1.74 15.27 -5.06
N VAL A 197 2.77 16.05 -5.33
CA VAL A 197 4.12 15.82 -4.85
C VAL A 197 4.67 17.05 -4.15
N GLU A 198 5.29 16.84 -3.01
CA GLU A 198 6.02 17.86 -2.28
C GLU A 198 7.37 17.34 -1.77
N LYS A 199 8.33 18.24 -1.61
CA LYS A 199 9.60 17.88 -1.00
C LYS A 199 9.39 17.68 0.50
N ALA A 200 9.56 16.46 0.97
CA ALA A 200 9.38 16.14 2.38
C ALA A 200 10.47 16.81 3.22
N ALA A 201 10.06 17.35 4.38
CA ALA A 201 11.01 17.82 5.38
C ALA A 201 11.89 16.64 5.83
N ARG A 202 13.17 16.89 6.00
CA ARG A 202 14.09 15.87 6.51
C ARG A 202 13.79 15.61 7.98
N GLY A 203 13.44 14.40 8.32
CA GLY A 203 13.47 13.97 9.72
C GLY A 203 14.88 14.21 10.30
N ARG A 204 14.92 14.72 11.50
CA ARG A 204 16.14 14.92 12.30
C ARG A 204 16.80 13.59 12.61
#